data_ca8d80b85b9c070af3b908cc40eadd81
#
_entry.id   ca8d80b85b9c070af3b908cc40eadd81
#
_cell.length_a   1.000
_cell.length_b   1.000
_cell.length_c   1.000
_cell.angle_alpha   90.00
_cell.angle_beta   90.00
_cell.angle_gamma   90.00
#
_symmetry.space_group_name_H-M   'P 1'
#
loop_
_entity.id
_entity.type
_entity.pdbx_description
1 polymer ?
#
loop_
_entity_poly.entity_id
_entity_poly.type
_entity_poly.pdbx_seq_one_letter_code
_entity_poly.pdbx_strand_id
1 'polypeptide(L)'
;MFDTNQFIADCRAARAETEPRLAVRDLLQRVLSTPNEVASALDPQEGGITLIHRGDDLTVLHVVWAPGMSIYPHDHRMWAVIGIYSGQEDNVFYRRSGPESRTLTETGGKVLVTSDVAVLGDDTIHAVTNPRDRLTGAIHVYGGDFVEQPRSQWGPGPLEERPYDIDETRKQFAAANAAWSAPGD
;
A
#
# COMPACT_ATOMS: atom_id res chain seq x y z
N MET A 1 21.51 -7.95 4.90
CA MET A 1 20.28 -8.54 5.49
C MET A 1 19.37 -7.38 5.91
N PHE A 2 18.09 -7.40 5.54
CA PHE A 2 17.12 -6.37 5.92
C PHE A 2 16.86 -6.42 7.43
N ASP A 3 16.96 -5.26 8.09
CA ASP A 3 16.67 -5.07 9.53
C ASP A 3 15.55 -4.05 9.68
N THR A 4 14.43 -4.48 10.24
CA THR A 4 13.23 -3.66 10.39
C THR A 4 13.44 -2.45 11.30
N ASN A 5 14.23 -2.58 12.40
CA ASN A 5 14.49 -1.47 13.31
C ASN A 5 15.38 -0.41 12.67
N GLN A 6 16.41 -0.83 11.94
CA GLN A 6 17.24 0.08 11.17
C GLN A 6 16.43 0.78 10.07
N PHE A 7 15.57 0.04 9.36
CA PHE A 7 14.69 0.62 8.34
C PHE A 7 13.76 1.70 8.90
N ILE A 8 13.16 1.48 10.09
CA ILE A 8 12.34 2.50 10.77
C ILE A 8 13.19 3.74 11.11
N ALA A 9 14.40 3.56 11.63
CA ALA A 9 15.31 4.66 11.93
C ALA A 9 15.68 5.46 10.67
N ASP A 10 15.93 4.78 9.55
CA ASP A 10 16.23 5.39 8.26
C ASP A 10 15.00 6.13 7.69
N CYS A 11 13.79 5.58 7.84
CA CYS A 11 12.55 6.27 7.47
C CYS A 11 12.34 7.56 8.26
N ARG A 12 12.61 7.55 9.57
CA ARG A 12 12.54 8.76 10.40
C ARG A 12 13.56 9.81 9.97
N ALA A 13 14.78 9.39 9.64
CA ALA A 13 15.80 10.30 9.10
C ALA A 13 15.37 10.89 7.76
N ALA A 14 14.87 10.07 6.84
CA ALA A 14 14.36 10.50 5.54
C ALA A 14 13.14 11.44 5.69
N ARG A 15 12.28 11.21 6.70
CA ARG A 15 11.12 12.08 7.01
C ARG A 15 11.55 13.48 7.43
N ALA A 16 12.73 13.65 8.04
CA ALA A 16 13.25 14.93 8.48
C ALA A 16 13.94 15.75 7.36
N GLU A 17 14.09 15.18 6.16
CA GLU A 17 14.67 15.88 5.01
C GLU A 17 13.73 16.96 4.43
N THR A 18 14.27 17.87 3.62
CA THR A 18 13.51 18.96 2.98
C THR A 18 12.38 18.43 2.06
N GLU A 19 12.64 17.33 1.37
CA GLU A 19 11.66 16.64 0.50
C GLU A 19 11.42 15.20 1.00
N PRO A 20 10.65 15.04 2.10
CA PRO A 20 10.54 13.75 2.81
C PRO A 20 10.12 12.58 1.92
N ARG A 21 9.09 12.79 1.08
CA ARG A 21 8.57 11.74 0.19
C ARG A 21 9.61 11.27 -0.84
N LEU A 22 10.49 12.17 -1.31
CA LEU A 22 11.56 11.81 -2.24
C LEU A 22 12.70 11.10 -1.50
N ALA A 23 13.05 11.54 -0.30
CA ALA A 23 14.05 10.87 0.54
C ALA A 23 13.60 9.45 0.92
N VAL A 24 12.33 9.25 1.26
CA VAL A 24 11.75 7.91 1.52
C VAL A 24 11.71 7.07 0.25
N ARG A 25 11.40 7.65 -0.91
CA ARG A 25 11.50 6.94 -2.20
C ARG A 25 12.91 6.42 -2.44
N ASP A 26 13.92 7.27 -2.27
CA ASP A 26 15.31 6.91 -2.50
C ASP A 26 15.81 5.86 -1.49
N LEU A 27 15.32 5.92 -0.24
CA LEU A 27 15.53 4.88 0.77
C LEU A 27 14.94 3.54 0.30
N LEU A 28 13.65 3.52 -0.09
CA LEU A 28 13.00 2.29 -0.56
C LEU A 28 13.67 1.73 -1.82
N GLN A 29 14.12 2.56 -2.75
CA GLN A 29 14.87 2.10 -3.92
C GLN A 29 16.18 1.40 -3.54
N ARG A 30 16.90 1.90 -2.52
CA ARG A 30 18.11 1.24 -2.00
C ARG A 30 17.77 -0.08 -1.32
N VAL A 31 16.75 -0.12 -0.47
CA VAL A 31 16.30 -1.33 0.23
C VAL A 31 15.86 -2.41 -0.77
N LEU A 32 15.12 -2.03 -1.79
CA LEU A 32 14.60 -2.94 -2.80
C LEU A 32 15.61 -3.27 -3.92
N SER A 33 16.85 -2.81 -3.83
CA SER A 33 17.94 -3.36 -4.65
C SER A 33 18.27 -4.81 -4.30
N THR A 34 17.90 -5.26 -3.09
CA THR A 34 18.01 -6.65 -2.63
C THR A 34 16.67 -7.18 -2.11
N PRO A 35 15.64 -7.31 -2.99
CA PRO A 35 14.26 -7.57 -2.57
C PRO A 35 14.09 -8.92 -1.86
N ASN A 36 14.91 -9.92 -2.19
CA ASN A 36 14.90 -11.23 -1.53
C ASN A 36 15.30 -11.15 -0.04
N GLU A 37 16.15 -10.21 0.35
CA GLU A 37 16.49 -10.00 1.76
C GLU A 37 15.28 -9.44 2.54
N VAL A 38 14.52 -8.57 1.91
CA VAL A 38 13.26 -8.02 2.47
C VAL A 38 12.23 -9.14 2.61
N ALA A 39 12.01 -9.92 1.55
CA ALA A 39 11.09 -11.04 1.54
C ALA A 39 11.43 -12.06 2.64
N SER A 40 12.71 -12.41 2.79
CA SER A 40 13.17 -13.36 3.82
C SER A 40 13.00 -12.82 5.24
N ALA A 41 13.12 -11.52 5.46
CA ALA A 41 12.99 -10.92 6.78
C ALA A 41 11.52 -10.71 7.19
N LEU A 42 10.64 -10.38 6.24
CA LEU A 42 9.22 -10.16 6.48
C LEU A 42 8.36 -11.43 6.37
N ASP A 43 8.87 -12.46 5.69
CA ASP A 43 8.33 -13.83 5.60
C ASP A 43 6.79 -13.89 5.44
N PRO A 44 6.22 -13.37 4.34
CA PRO A 44 4.77 -13.32 4.16
C PRO A 44 4.17 -14.72 4.00
N GLN A 45 3.18 -15.07 4.82
CA GLN A 45 2.50 -16.38 4.77
C GLN A 45 1.10 -16.28 4.17
N GLU A 46 0.43 -15.14 4.32
CA GLU A 46 -0.93 -14.90 3.82
C GLU A 46 -1.14 -13.42 3.52
N GLY A 47 -2.22 -13.08 2.85
CA GLY A 47 -2.62 -11.69 2.61
C GLY A 47 -3.00 -10.97 3.90
N GLY A 48 -2.52 -9.74 4.07
CA GLY A 48 -2.79 -8.96 5.26
C GLY A 48 -2.04 -7.64 5.34
N ILE A 49 -2.36 -6.87 6.37
CA ILE A 49 -1.70 -5.60 6.69
C ILE A 49 -1.10 -5.71 8.09
N THR A 50 0.20 -5.59 8.19
CA THR A 50 0.93 -5.58 9.47
C THR A 50 1.51 -4.19 9.72
N LEU A 51 1.22 -3.64 10.90
CA LEU A 51 1.76 -2.37 11.35
C LEU A 51 3.20 -2.57 11.83
N ILE A 52 4.18 -2.06 11.08
CA ILE A 52 5.60 -2.11 11.45
C ILE A 52 5.94 -0.93 12.37
N HIS A 53 5.46 0.27 12.05
CA HIS A 53 5.68 1.47 12.84
C HIS A 53 4.49 2.42 12.74
N ARG A 54 4.15 3.07 13.87
CA ARG A 54 3.17 4.15 13.95
C ARG A 54 3.73 5.31 14.76
N GLY A 55 3.61 6.50 14.20
CA GLY A 55 3.89 7.78 14.85
C GLY A 55 2.96 8.86 14.27
N ASP A 56 2.94 10.02 14.90
CA ASP A 56 2.08 11.14 14.48
C ASP A 56 2.42 11.65 13.07
N ASP A 57 3.67 11.48 12.65
CA ASP A 57 4.21 12.01 11.40
C ASP A 57 4.72 10.93 10.42
N LEU A 58 4.69 9.66 10.82
CA LEU A 58 5.18 8.54 10.02
C LEU A 58 4.47 7.24 10.39
N THR A 59 3.93 6.56 9.39
CA THR A 59 3.45 5.17 9.52
C THR A 59 4.14 4.27 8.51
N VAL A 60 4.55 3.08 8.92
CA VAL A 60 5.12 2.05 8.04
C VAL A 60 4.28 0.79 8.16
N LEU A 61 3.78 0.31 7.02
CA LEU A 61 3.02 -0.92 6.92
C LEU A 61 3.77 -1.95 6.06
N HIS A 62 3.70 -3.20 6.46
CA HIS A 62 3.92 -4.34 5.61
C HIS A 62 2.56 -4.80 5.07
N VAL A 63 2.40 -4.77 3.76
CA VAL A 63 1.17 -5.15 3.08
C VAL A 63 1.45 -6.36 2.20
N VAL A 64 0.64 -7.39 2.37
CA VAL A 64 0.70 -8.61 1.54
C VAL A 64 -0.64 -8.79 0.84
N TRP A 65 -0.66 -8.66 -0.46
CA TRP A 65 -1.85 -8.87 -1.27
C TRP A 65 -2.02 -10.36 -1.57
N ALA A 66 -3.15 -10.93 -1.19
CA ALA A 66 -3.49 -12.31 -1.55
C ALA A 66 -3.68 -12.45 -3.07
N PRO A 67 -3.50 -13.65 -3.66
CA PRO A 67 -3.72 -13.90 -5.08
C PRO A 67 -5.09 -13.47 -5.57
N GLY A 68 -5.14 -12.75 -6.69
CA GLY A 68 -6.38 -12.26 -7.30
C GLY A 68 -7.15 -11.22 -6.49
N MET A 69 -6.61 -10.75 -5.37
CA MET A 69 -7.26 -9.80 -4.48
C MET A 69 -7.32 -8.40 -5.09
N SER A 70 -8.45 -7.72 -4.83
CA SER A 70 -8.60 -6.28 -5.11
C SER A 70 -9.17 -5.57 -3.91
N ILE A 71 -8.79 -4.30 -3.74
CA ILE A 71 -9.46 -3.38 -2.80
C ILE A 71 -10.07 -2.20 -3.55
N TYR A 72 -11.15 -1.66 -2.96
CA TYR A 72 -11.88 -0.54 -3.54
C TYR A 72 -11.02 0.72 -3.69
N PRO A 73 -11.40 1.64 -4.60
CA PRO A 73 -10.78 2.95 -4.64
C PRO A 73 -10.85 3.61 -3.26
N HIS A 74 -9.72 4.17 -2.82
CA HIS A 74 -9.58 4.85 -1.54
C HIS A 74 -8.52 5.94 -1.64
N ASP A 75 -8.56 6.89 -0.70
CA ASP A 75 -7.51 7.89 -0.52
C ASP A 75 -6.77 7.67 0.82
N HIS A 76 -5.62 8.32 0.94
CA HIS A 76 -4.82 8.28 2.17
C HIS A 76 -4.87 9.60 2.93
N ARG A 77 -5.18 10.72 2.25
CA ARG A 77 -5.13 12.10 2.75
C ARG A 77 -3.75 12.48 3.29
N MET A 78 -2.73 11.82 2.81
CA MET A 78 -1.33 12.06 3.06
C MET A 78 -0.51 11.40 1.95
N TRP A 79 0.72 11.86 1.74
CA TRP A 79 1.61 11.20 0.79
C TRP A 79 1.93 9.78 1.24
N ALA A 80 2.14 8.91 0.27
CA ALA A 80 2.62 7.56 0.47
C ALA A 80 3.78 7.24 -0.48
N VAL A 81 4.68 6.38 -0.02
CA VAL A 81 5.68 5.74 -0.88
C VAL A 81 5.52 4.24 -0.73
N ILE A 82 5.27 3.59 -1.87
CA ILE A 82 5.00 2.15 -1.95
C ILE A 82 6.16 1.49 -2.66
N GLY A 83 6.73 0.45 -2.05
CA GLY A 83 7.80 -0.34 -2.64
C GLY A 83 7.45 -1.82 -2.67
N ILE A 84 7.52 -2.45 -3.86
CA ILE A 84 7.21 -3.86 -4.06
C ILE A 84 8.47 -4.70 -3.91
N TYR A 85 8.52 -5.57 -2.90
CA TYR A 85 9.65 -6.49 -2.73
C TYR A 85 9.40 -7.87 -3.39
N SER A 86 8.14 -8.20 -3.69
CA SER A 86 7.78 -9.47 -4.37
C SER A 86 6.45 -9.34 -5.09
N GLY A 87 6.33 -9.90 -6.28
CA GLY A 87 5.08 -10.02 -7.03
C GLY A 87 4.76 -8.80 -7.89
N GLN A 88 3.47 -8.42 -7.92
CA GLN A 88 2.93 -7.34 -8.75
C GLN A 88 1.72 -6.70 -8.09
N GLU A 89 1.67 -5.38 -8.13
CA GLU A 89 0.56 -4.55 -7.70
C GLU A 89 0.09 -3.68 -8.86
N ASP A 90 -1.15 -3.88 -9.30
CA ASP A 90 -1.77 -3.05 -10.33
C ASP A 90 -2.58 -1.94 -9.65
N ASN A 91 -2.25 -0.71 -9.97
CA ASN A 91 -2.94 0.48 -9.49
C ASN A 91 -3.81 1.08 -10.58
N VAL A 92 -5.06 1.38 -10.26
CA VAL A 92 -5.94 2.21 -11.08
C VAL A 92 -6.16 3.52 -10.34
N PHE A 93 -5.90 4.64 -11.01
CA PHE A 93 -6.02 5.98 -10.43
C PHE A 93 -7.32 6.64 -10.81
N TYR A 94 -7.85 7.44 -9.89
CA TYR A 94 -9.12 8.12 -10.03
C TYR A 94 -9.00 9.59 -9.64
N ARG A 95 -9.97 10.38 -10.09
CA ARG A 95 -10.26 11.72 -9.59
C ARG A 95 -11.75 11.87 -9.35
N ARG A 96 -12.15 12.77 -8.47
CA ARG A 96 -13.56 13.14 -8.36
C ARG A 96 -14.05 13.70 -9.69
N SER A 97 -15.27 13.33 -10.09
CA SER A 97 -15.86 13.76 -11.36
C SER A 97 -16.15 15.25 -11.42
N GLY A 98 -16.12 15.95 -10.28
CA GLY A 98 -16.25 17.39 -10.11
C GLY A 98 -15.94 17.81 -8.65
N PRO A 99 -15.82 19.11 -8.34
CA PRO A 99 -15.43 19.59 -7.01
C PRO A 99 -16.33 19.09 -5.88
N GLU A 100 -17.64 19.06 -6.11
CA GLU A 100 -18.65 18.59 -5.16
C GLU A 100 -19.13 17.16 -5.45
N SER A 101 -18.49 16.48 -6.43
CA SER A 101 -18.92 15.14 -6.84
C SER A 101 -18.44 14.07 -5.85
N ARG A 102 -19.34 13.19 -5.49
CA ARG A 102 -19.05 11.98 -4.72
C ARG A 102 -18.66 10.78 -5.58
N THR A 103 -18.75 10.93 -6.92
CA THR A 103 -18.42 9.87 -7.88
C THR A 103 -17.01 10.06 -8.46
N LEU A 104 -16.44 8.96 -8.96
CA LEU A 104 -15.09 8.93 -9.50
C LEU A 104 -15.09 8.79 -11.04
N THR A 105 -14.05 9.36 -11.64
CA THR A 105 -13.64 9.10 -13.01
C THR A 105 -12.24 8.51 -13.00
N GLU A 106 -12.04 7.38 -13.68
CA GLU A 106 -10.73 6.78 -13.88
C GLU A 106 -9.82 7.71 -14.70
N THR A 107 -8.55 7.81 -14.32
CA THR A 107 -7.57 8.70 -14.96
C THR A 107 -6.37 7.96 -15.54
N GLY A 108 -6.25 6.66 -15.25
CA GLY A 108 -5.17 5.81 -15.75
C GLY A 108 -4.76 4.77 -14.72
N GLY A 109 -3.66 4.08 -14.99
CA GLY A 109 -3.13 3.04 -14.11
C GLY A 109 -1.62 2.95 -14.14
N LYS A 110 -1.08 2.22 -13.19
CA LYS A 110 0.34 1.89 -13.10
C LYS A 110 0.51 0.48 -12.56
N VAL A 111 1.28 -0.31 -13.27
CA VAL A 111 1.75 -1.61 -12.82
C VAL A 111 3.05 -1.41 -12.06
N LEU A 112 3.12 -1.96 -10.85
CA LEU A 112 4.34 -2.04 -10.03
C LEU A 112 4.74 -3.49 -9.90
N VAL A 113 6.00 -3.80 -10.18
CA VAL A 113 6.57 -5.14 -10.03
C VAL A 113 7.71 -5.12 -9.01
N THR A 114 8.25 -6.29 -8.70
CA THR A 114 9.38 -6.42 -7.76
C THR A 114 10.48 -5.40 -8.05
N SER A 115 10.92 -4.69 -7.02
CA SER A 115 11.87 -3.56 -6.99
C SER A 115 11.35 -2.22 -7.47
N ASP A 116 10.09 -2.13 -7.93
CA ASP A 116 9.49 -0.83 -8.25
C ASP A 116 9.12 -0.06 -6.99
N VAL A 117 9.25 1.27 -7.10
CA VAL A 117 8.82 2.24 -6.07
C VAL A 117 7.91 3.27 -6.72
N ALA A 118 6.79 3.55 -6.07
CA ALA A 118 5.85 4.61 -6.45
C ALA A 118 5.70 5.64 -5.34
N VAL A 119 5.59 6.91 -5.74
CA VAL A 119 5.24 8.03 -4.85
C VAL A 119 3.82 8.46 -5.17
N LEU A 120 2.96 8.48 -4.15
CA LEU A 120 1.59 8.96 -4.21
C LEU A 120 1.48 10.29 -3.46
N GLY A 121 0.78 11.24 -4.06
CA GLY A 121 0.49 12.53 -3.41
C GLY A 121 -0.69 12.42 -2.43
N ASP A 122 -0.90 13.48 -1.68
CA ASP A 122 -1.90 13.55 -0.60
C ASP A 122 -3.33 13.34 -1.09
N ASP A 123 -3.63 13.78 -2.33
CA ASP A 123 -4.95 13.69 -2.94
C ASP A 123 -5.12 12.47 -3.86
N THR A 124 -4.16 11.56 -3.86
CA THR A 124 -4.23 10.36 -4.72
C THR A 124 -5.39 9.47 -4.29
N ILE A 125 -6.27 9.16 -5.25
CA ILE A 125 -7.31 8.13 -5.10
C ILE A 125 -6.92 6.97 -6.01
N HIS A 126 -6.81 5.76 -5.43
CA HIS A 126 -6.45 4.58 -6.19
C HIS A 126 -7.16 3.31 -5.70
N ALA A 127 -7.32 2.37 -6.60
CA ALA A 127 -7.66 0.98 -6.31
C ALA A 127 -6.44 0.11 -6.57
N VAL A 128 -6.32 -0.97 -5.82
CA VAL A 128 -5.20 -1.90 -5.95
C VAL A 128 -5.71 -3.29 -6.26
N THR A 129 -5.00 -3.99 -7.16
CA THR A 129 -5.23 -5.40 -7.47
C THR A 129 -3.91 -6.15 -7.50
N ASN A 130 -3.87 -7.33 -6.90
CA ASN A 130 -2.84 -8.33 -7.18
C ASN A 130 -3.33 -9.27 -8.29
N PRO A 131 -2.86 -9.14 -9.54
CA PRO A 131 -3.33 -9.97 -10.66
C PRO A 131 -2.66 -11.36 -10.70
N ARG A 132 -1.73 -11.63 -9.77
CA ARG A 132 -0.97 -12.87 -9.75
C ARG A 132 -1.70 -13.97 -9.01
N ASP A 133 -1.28 -15.20 -9.26
CA ASP A 133 -1.69 -16.45 -8.59
C ASP A 133 -0.89 -16.74 -7.31
N ARG A 134 -0.12 -15.78 -6.84
CA ARG A 134 0.74 -15.85 -5.66
C ARG A 134 0.69 -14.54 -4.87
N LEU A 135 1.22 -14.58 -3.64
CA LEU A 135 1.33 -13.39 -2.79
C LEU A 135 2.16 -12.28 -3.45
N THR A 136 1.73 -11.05 -3.28
CA THR A 136 2.50 -9.84 -3.59
C THR A 136 2.83 -9.12 -2.30
N GLY A 137 4.11 -8.89 -2.04
CA GLY A 137 4.57 -8.22 -0.82
C GLY A 137 5.09 -6.82 -1.08
N ALA A 138 4.64 -5.87 -0.24
CA ALA A 138 4.98 -4.46 -0.34
C ALA A 138 5.30 -3.84 1.02
N ILE A 139 6.14 -2.80 1.01
CA ILE A 139 6.31 -1.87 2.13
C ILE A 139 5.64 -0.55 1.74
N HIS A 140 4.74 -0.06 2.59
CA HIS A 140 4.09 1.24 2.44
C HIS A 140 4.55 2.17 3.54
N VAL A 141 5.05 3.34 3.16
CA VAL A 141 5.47 4.41 4.08
C VAL A 141 4.58 5.63 3.87
N TYR A 142 3.94 6.08 4.94
CA TYR A 142 3.00 7.21 4.93
C TYR A 142 3.53 8.38 5.73
N GLY A 143 3.27 9.60 5.27
CA GLY A 143 3.71 10.84 5.90
C GLY A 143 2.76 11.37 6.96
N GLY A 144 2.31 10.53 7.87
CA GLY A 144 1.41 10.86 8.96
C GLY A 144 0.94 9.64 9.73
N ASP A 145 0.03 9.84 10.70
CA ASP A 145 -0.67 8.73 11.38
C ASP A 145 -1.78 8.17 10.47
N PHE A 146 -1.42 7.20 9.65
CA PHE A 146 -2.33 6.55 8.72
C PHE A 146 -3.52 5.86 9.41
N VAL A 147 -3.38 5.48 10.69
CA VAL A 147 -4.42 4.75 11.43
C VAL A 147 -5.55 5.68 11.84
N GLU A 148 -5.20 6.89 12.35
CA GLU A 148 -6.17 7.88 12.82
C GLU A 148 -6.68 8.82 11.71
N GLN A 149 -5.98 8.89 10.56
CA GLN A 149 -6.35 9.82 9.50
C GLN A 149 -7.74 9.51 8.94
N PRO A 150 -8.72 10.43 9.07
CA PRO A 150 -10.00 10.31 8.40
C PRO A 150 -9.80 10.32 6.89
N ARG A 151 -10.33 9.31 6.20
CA ARG A 151 -10.17 9.16 4.75
C ARG A 151 -11.40 8.51 4.13
N SER A 152 -11.42 8.43 2.82
CA SER A 152 -12.56 7.99 2.05
C SER A 152 -12.27 6.70 1.29
N GLN A 153 -13.33 5.96 1.00
CA GLN A 153 -13.36 4.87 0.03
C GLN A 153 -14.60 4.98 -0.86
N TRP A 154 -14.57 4.30 -2.00
CA TRP A 154 -15.63 4.24 -3.00
C TRP A 154 -15.94 2.78 -3.34
N GLY A 155 -17.10 2.31 -2.96
CA GLY A 155 -17.53 0.91 -3.12
C GLY A 155 -17.90 0.28 -1.77
N PRO A 156 -18.48 -0.95 -1.76
CA PRO A 156 -18.89 -1.75 -2.92
C PRO A 156 -20.09 -1.18 -3.67
N GLY A 157 -20.24 -1.57 -4.93
CA GLY A 157 -21.34 -1.11 -5.78
C GLY A 157 -21.01 0.19 -6.50
N PRO A 158 -21.92 1.19 -6.54
CA PRO A 158 -21.63 2.48 -7.14
C PRO A 158 -20.38 3.12 -6.52
N LEU A 159 -19.53 3.74 -7.36
CA LEU A 159 -18.31 4.43 -6.89
C LEU A 159 -18.69 5.76 -6.22
N GLU A 160 -19.45 5.67 -5.13
CA GLU A 160 -19.84 6.81 -4.29
C GLU A 160 -18.95 6.91 -3.06
N GLU A 161 -18.59 8.14 -2.71
CA GLU A 161 -17.73 8.43 -1.56
C GLU A 161 -18.42 8.11 -0.23
N ARG A 162 -17.70 7.39 0.62
CA ARG A 162 -18.07 7.09 2.00
C ARG A 162 -16.82 7.06 2.89
N PRO A 163 -16.98 7.16 4.21
CA PRO A 163 -15.85 6.97 5.12
C PRO A 163 -15.18 5.62 4.89
N TYR A 164 -13.84 5.60 4.99
CA TYR A 164 -13.07 4.38 4.90
C TYR A 164 -13.42 3.42 6.03
N ASP A 165 -13.67 2.16 5.70
CA ASP A 165 -14.00 1.09 6.64
C ASP A 165 -12.90 0.02 6.66
N ILE A 166 -12.09 0.03 7.70
CA ILE A 166 -10.99 -0.94 7.87
C ILE A 166 -11.51 -2.38 8.03
N ASP A 167 -12.69 -2.58 8.63
CA ASP A 167 -13.23 -3.92 8.83
C ASP A 167 -13.72 -4.52 7.50
N GLU A 168 -14.18 -3.69 6.59
CA GLU A 168 -14.49 -4.12 5.23
C GLU A 168 -13.23 -4.53 4.46
N THR A 169 -12.15 -3.75 4.58
CA THR A 169 -10.85 -4.11 4.02
C THR A 169 -10.34 -5.44 4.60
N ARG A 170 -10.43 -5.64 5.91
CA ARG A 170 -10.07 -6.91 6.57
C ARG A 170 -10.90 -8.09 6.05
N LYS A 171 -12.19 -7.90 5.80
CA LYS A 171 -13.05 -8.93 5.20
C LYS A 171 -12.61 -9.29 3.78
N GLN A 172 -12.17 -8.31 2.98
CA GLN A 172 -11.62 -8.56 1.64
C GLN A 172 -10.36 -9.42 1.71
N PHE A 173 -9.42 -9.11 2.63
CA PHE A 173 -8.24 -9.94 2.87
C PHE A 173 -8.63 -11.37 3.31
N ALA A 174 -9.52 -11.51 4.28
CA ALA A 174 -9.96 -12.81 4.77
C ALA A 174 -10.64 -13.66 3.68
N ALA A 175 -11.48 -13.04 2.86
CA ALA A 175 -12.13 -13.72 1.74
C ALA A 175 -11.12 -14.17 0.68
N ALA A 176 -10.13 -13.33 0.35
CA ALA A 176 -9.09 -13.68 -0.61
C ALA A 176 -8.18 -14.80 -0.10
N ASN A 177 -7.79 -14.77 1.17
CA ASN A 177 -7.02 -15.85 1.79
C ASN A 177 -7.79 -17.18 1.81
N ALA A 178 -9.10 -17.13 2.12
CA ALA A 178 -9.95 -18.34 2.10
C ALA A 178 -10.14 -18.92 0.69
N ALA A 179 -10.14 -18.08 -0.34
CA ALA A 179 -10.21 -18.50 -1.74
C ALA A 179 -8.87 -19.05 -2.25
N TRP A 180 -7.77 -18.63 -1.65
CA TRP A 180 -6.44 -19.09 -1.96
C TRP A 180 -6.08 -20.22 -1.00
N SER A 181 -6.34 -21.47 -1.40
CA SER A 181 -5.65 -22.60 -0.76
C SER A 181 -4.23 -22.62 -1.30
N ALA A 182 -3.23 -22.37 -0.45
CA ALA A 182 -1.84 -22.60 -0.84
C ALA A 182 -1.73 -23.99 -1.49
N PRO A 183 -1.01 -24.13 -2.62
CA PRO A 183 -0.73 -25.47 -3.14
C PRO A 183 -0.09 -26.24 -2.00
N GLY A 184 -0.72 -27.34 -1.60
CA GLY A 184 -0.18 -28.20 -0.54
C GLY A 184 1.25 -28.63 -0.87
N ASP A 185 2.09 -28.68 0.16
CA ASP A 185 3.45 -29.23 0.11
C ASP A 185 3.49 -30.64 -0.47
#